data_cd74cee76193073de1751c5eacf8cd57
#
_entry.id   cd74cee76193073de1751c5eacf8cd57
#
_cell.length_a   1.000
_cell.length_b   1.000
_cell.length_c   1.000
_cell.angle_alpha   90.00
_cell.angle_beta   90.00
_cell.angle_gamma   90.00
#
_symmetry.space_group_name_H-M   'P 1'
#
loop_
_entity.id
_entity.type
_entity.pdbx_description
1 polymer ?
#
loop_
_entity_poly.entity_id
_entity_poly.type
_entity_poly.pdbx_seq_one_letter_code
_entity_poly.pdbx_strand_id
1 'polypeptide(L)'
;MQQIDFHKLLQEFVYNPKEPMIFSSGFFLFLFLGFLAVYSLVYKHNRLKNIYLTLFSIFFYYKSSGLYFILLLITAVVDYNLARQIARTDDKRKRAWFLVASLVVNIGMLIYFKYTNFFLGIVSDLANRPFDPLNIFLPVGISFFTFQSLSYTIDIYRRNIEPVKDISEFAFFVTFFPQ
;
A
#
# COMPACT_ATOMS: atom_id res chain seq x y z
N MET A 1 -20.17 4.41 -37.24
CA MET A 1 -19.80 3.41 -36.24
C MET A 1 -18.31 3.56 -35.99
N GLN A 2 -17.90 4.17 -34.86
CA GLN A 2 -16.51 4.17 -34.44
C GLN A 2 -16.13 2.73 -34.11
N GLN A 3 -15.22 2.15 -34.85
CA GLN A 3 -14.62 0.87 -34.46
C GLN A 3 -13.94 1.07 -33.11
N ILE A 4 -14.40 0.35 -32.11
CA ILE A 4 -13.76 0.34 -30.79
C ILE A 4 -12.39 -0.31 -31.00
N ASP A 5 -11.35 0.53 -30.95
CA ASP A 5 -9.97 0.12 -31.14
C ASP A 5 -9.54 -0.68 -29.89
N PHE A 6 -9.61 -2.00 -29.99
CA PHE A 6 -9.28 -2.92 -28.91
C PHE A 6 -7.85 -2.73 -28.38
N HIS A 7 -6.93 -2.27 -29.24
CA HIS A 7 -5.56 -1.93 -28.83
C HIS A 7 -5.51 -0.71 -27.90
N LYS A 8 -6.33 0.31 -28.17
CA LYS A 8 -6.43 1.48 -27.27
C LYS A 8 -7.02 1.10 -25.92
N LEU A 9 -8.06 0.26 -25.91
CA LEU A 9 -8.64 -0.23 -24.66
C LEU A 9 -7.61 -1.04 -23.83
N LEU A 10 -6.81 -1.89 -24.46
CA LEU A 10 -5.76 -2.63 -23.75
C LEU A 10 -4.65 -1.73 -23.20
N GLN A 11 -4.31 -0.64 -23.89
CA GLN A 11 -3.35 0.35 -23.41
C GLN A 11 -3.84 1.08 -22.15
N GLU A 12 -5.15 1.28 -22.02
CA GLU A 12 -5.74 1.87 -20.82
C GLU A 12 -5.53 1.01 -19.54
N PHE A 13 -5.27 -0.30 -19.67
CA PHE A 13 -4.97 -1.17 -18.54
C PHE A 13 -3.49 -1.16 -18.12
N VAL A 14 -2.60 -0.58 -18.94
CA VAL A 14 -1.18 -0.45 -18.62
C VAL A 14 -0.93 0.85 -17.86
N TYR A 15 0.01 0.83 -16.90
CA TYR A 15 0.40 2.03 -16.17
C TYR A 15 0.99 3.09 -17.10
N ASN A 16 0.47 4.32 -17.01
CA ASN A 16 1.01 5.49 -17.70
C ASN A 16 1.45 6.53 -16.67
N PRO A 17 2.76 6.83 -16.55
CA PRO A 17 3.25 7.83 -15.59
C PRO A 17 2.72 9.24 -15.80
N LYS A 18 2.30 9.57 -17.05
CA LYS A 18 1.76 10.90 -17.38
C LYS A 18 0.29 11.05 -17.00
N GLU A 19 -0.43 9.93 -16.90
CA GLU A 19 -1.86 9.89 -16.61
C GLU A 19 -2.14 8.77 -15.58
N PRO A 20 -1.71 8.93 -14.32
CA PRO A 20 -2.01 7.96 -13.28
C PRO A 20 -3.51 7.90 -13.04
N MET A 21 -4.05 6.73 -12.80
CA MET A 21 -5.47 6.55 -12.53
C MET A 21 -5.83 7.22 -11.20
N ILE A 22 -6.79 8.14 -11.27
CA ILE A 22 -7.38 8.80 -10.10
C ILE A 22 -8.87 8.51 -10.03
N PHE A 23 -9.48 8.65 -8.85
CA PHE A 23 -10.90 8.36 -8.62
C PHE A 23 -11.86 9.19 -9.47
N SER A 24 -11.44 10.37 -9.93
CA SER A 24 -12.24 11.27 -10.78
C SER A 24 -12.15 10.96 -12.28
N SER A 25 -11.34 9.97 -12.69
CA SER A 25 -11.22 9.63 -14.12
C SER A 25 -12.45 8.87 -14.61
N GLY A 26 -12.91 9.18 -15.83
CA GLY A 26 -14.02 8.46 -16.46
C GLY A 26 -13.75 6.96 -16.60
N PHE A 27 -12.49 6.59 -16.89
CA PHE A 27 -12.06 5.19 -16.95
C PHE A 27 -12.26 4.47 -15.61
N PHE A 28 -11.93 5.15 -14.47
CA PHE A 28 -12.18 4.59 -13.14
C PHE A 28 -13.66 4.31 -12.91
N LEU A 29 -14.57 5.20 -13.31
CA LEU A 29 -16.02 5.01 -13.14
C LEU A 29 -16.52 3.75 -13.85
N PHE A 30 -16.14 3.54 -15.12
CA PHE A 30 -16.52 2.33 -15.86
C PHE A 30 -15.93 1.07 -15.22
N LEU A 31 -14.66 1.12 -14.83
CA LEU A 31 -13.98 0.01 -14.16
C LEU A 31 -14.62 -0.31 -12.82
N PHE A 32 -15.02 0.72 -12.05
CA PHE A 32 -15.70 0.57 -10.77
C PHE A 32 -17.12 0.00 -10.90
N LEU A 33 -17.86 0.37 -11.95
CA LEU A 33 -19.15 -0.26 -12.25
C LEU A 33 -18.99 -1.75 -12.58
N GLY A 34 -18.00 -2.10 -13.40
CA GLY A 34 -17.65 -3.50 -13.67
C GLY A 34 -17.24 -4.24 -12.38
N PHE A 35 -16.44 -3.59 -11.53
CA PHE A 35 -16.06 -4.11 -10.23
C PHE A 35 -17.29 -4.41 -9.35
N LEU A 36 -18.25 -3.49 -9.24
CA LEU A 36 -19.47 -3.69 -8.46
C LEU A 36 -20.33 -4.84 -9.02
N ALA A 37 -20.42 -4.97 -10.35
CA ALA A 37 -21.14 -6.06 -10.98
C ALA A 37 -20.55 -7.44 -10.59
N VAL A 38 -19.22 -7.59 -10.67
CA VAL A 38 -18.56 -8.84 -10.24
C VAL A 38 -18.65 -9.03 -8.74
N TYR A 39 -18.48 -7.97 -7.95
CA TYR A 39 -18.65 -8.02 -6.49
C TYR A 39 -20.02 -8.57 -6.09
N SER A 40 -21.10 -8.17 -6.80
CA SER A 40 -22.46 -8.66 -6.54
C SER A 40 -22.63 -10.17 -6.76
N LEU A 41 -21.73 -10.82 -7.51
CA LEU A 41 -21.72 -12.27 -7.71
C LEU A 41 -20.93 -13.01 -6.63
N VAL A 42 -19.86 -12.39 -6.11
CA VAL A 42 -18.92 -13.06 -5.18
C VAL A 42 -19.13 -12.69 -3.71
N TYR A 43 -19.97 -11.69 -3.38
CA TYR A 43 -20.10 -11.16 -2.03
C TYR A 43 -20.51 -12.20 -0.97
N LYS A 44 -21.24 -13.26 -1.38
CA LYS A 44 -21.69 -14.34 -0.49
C LYS A 44 -20.57 -15.25 -0.02
N HIS A 45 -19.44 -15.29 -0.74
CA HIS A 45 -18.31 -16.16 -0.43
C HIS A 45 -17.16 -15.35 0.16
N ASN A 46 -17.01 -15.34 1.47
CA ASN A 46 -16.04 -14.49 2.17
C ASN A 46 -14.62 -14.60 1.61
N ARG A 47 -14.14 -15.81 1.32
CA ARG A 47 -12.79 -16.01 0.77
C ARG A 47 -12.64 -15.43 -0.63
N LEU A 48 -13.59 -15.72 -1.53
CA LEU A 48 -13.57 -15.21 -2.91
C LEU A 48 -13.70 -13.67 -2.92
N LYS A 49 -14.58 -13.14 -2.08
CA LYS A 49 -14.75 -11.70 -1.89
C LYS A 49 -13.43 -11.02 -1.49
N ASN A 50 -12.74 -11.52 -0.46
CA ASN A 50 -11.50 -10.93 0.01
C ASN A 50 -10.39 -11.01 -1.05
N ILE A 51 -10.25 -12.14 -1.75
CA ILE A 51 -9.30 -12.28 -2.86
C ILE A 51 -9.63 -11.29 -3.98
N TYR A 52 -10.90 -11.21 -4.39
CA TYR A 52 -11.33 -10.31 -5.46
C TYR A 52 -11.06 -8.84 -5.11
N LEU A 53 -11.42 -8.41 -3.88
CA LEU A 53 -11.16 -7.06 -3.38
C LEU A 53 -9.66 -6.74 -3.34
N THR A 54 -8.84 -7.68 -2.87
CA THR A 54 -7.37 -7.53 -2.82
C THR A 54 -6.79 -7.40 -4.22
N LEU A 55 -7.19 -8.25 -5.17
CA LEU A 55 -6.70 -8.19 -6.55
C LEU A 55 -7.07 -6.87 -7.23
N PHE A 56 -8.32 -6.42 -7.05
CA PHE A 56 -8.75 -5.13 -7.59
C PHE A 56 -7.97 -3.97 -6.97
N SER A 57 -7.73 -4.01 -5.66
CA SER A 57 -6.94 -3.00 -4.95
C SER A 57 -5.50 -2.95 -5.46
N ILE A 58 -4.85 -4.11 -5.64
CA ILE A 58 -3.49 -4.20 -6.22
C ILE A 58 -3.46 -3.63 -7.64
N PHE A 59 -4.47 -3.96 -8.45
CA PHE A 59 -4.59 -3.41 -9.81
C PHE A 59 -4.74 -1.89 -9.77
N PHE A 60 -5.57 -1.34 -8.88
CA PHE A 60 -5.72 0.10 -8.71
C PHE A 60 -4.40 0.77 -8.30
N TYR A 61 -3.67 0.20 -7.34
CA TYR A 61 -2.36 0.70 -6.93
C TYR A 61 -1.32 0.63 -8.07
N TYR A 62 -1.34 -0.45 -8.85
CA TYR A 62 -0.50 -0.54 -10.04
C TYR A 62 -0.79 0.59 -11.03
N LYS A 63 -2.05 0.87 -11.30
CA LYS A 63 -2.48 1.97 -12.20
C LYS A 63 -2.17 3.37 -11.65
N SER A 64 -2.11 3.52 -10.34
CA SER A 64 -1.84 4.81 -9.68
C SER A 64 -0.35 5.06 -9.44
N SER A 65 0.42 4.03 -9.13
CA SER A 65 1.82 4.15 -8.68
C SER A 65 2.81 3.25 -9.42
N GLY A 66 2.39 2.58 -10.50
CA GLY A 66 3.24 1.66 -11.26
C GLY A 66 3.74 0.51 -10.38
N LEU A 67 5.00 0.12 -10.56
CA LEU A 67 5.62 -0.99 -9.83
C LEU A 67 5.81 -0.74 -8.32
N TYR A 68 5.60 0.49 -7.85
CA TYR A 68 5.73 0.81 -6.42
C TYR A 68 4.68 0.12 -5.54
N PHE A 69 3.61 -0.47 -6.11
CA PHE A 69 2.69 -1.33 -5.36
C PHE A 69 3.41 -2.53 -4.69
N ILE A 70 4.57 -2.94 -5.22
CA ILE A 70 5.38 -4.02 -4.64
C ILE A 70 5.86 -3.64 -3.23
N LEU A 71 6.17 -2.37 -2.98
CA LEU A 71 6.57 -1.89 -1.65
C LEU A 71 5.46 -2.12 -0.62
N LEU A 72 4.21 -1.84 -1.02
CA LEU A 72 3.05 -2.09 -0.17
C LEU A 72 2.90 -3.58 0.16
N LEU A 73 3.13 -4.46 -0.81
CA LEU A 73 3.08 -5.91 -0.57
C LEU A 73 4.23 -6.37 0.33
N ILE A 74 5.45 -5.86 0.13
CA ILE A 74 6.61 -6.19 0.97
C ILE A 74 6.35 -5.78 2.42
N THR A 75 5.88 -4.54 2.66
CA THR A 75 5.57 -4.08 4.03
C THR A 75 4.44 -4.88 4.66
N ALA A 76 3.40 -5.22 3.90
CA ALA A 76 2.34 -6.08 4.41
C ALA A 76 2.86 -7.46 4.84
N VAL A 77 3.74 -8.09 4.05
CA VAL A 77 4.36 -9.38 4.43
C VAL A 77 5.23 -9.24 5.67
N VAL A 78 6.06 -8.19 5.74
CA VAL A 78 6.95 -7.94 6.88
C VAL A 78 6.13 -7.72 8.16
N ASP A 79 5.15 -6.82 8.13
CA ASP A 79 4.35 -6.48 9.31
C ASP A 79 3.47 -7.65 9.76
N TYR A 80 2.89 -8.41 8.83
CA TYR A 80 2.17 -9.64 9.17
C TYR A 80 3.04 -10.63 9.95
N ASN A 81 4.27 -10.86 9.49
CA ASN A 81 5.18 -11.79 10.16
C ASN A 81 5.63 -11.26 11.53
N LEU A 82 6.00 -9.97 11.61
CA LEU A 82 6.41 -9.34 12.84
C LEU A 82 5.27 -9.33 13.88
N ALA A 83 4.06 -8.99 13.48
CA ALA A 83 2.88 -9.01 14.33
C ALA A 83 2.61 -10.40 14.90
N ARG A 84 2.73 -11.46 14.08
CA ARG A 84 2.63 -12.85 14.58
C ARG A 84 3.71 -13.22 15.57
N GLN A 85 4.96 -12.77 15.35
CA GLN A 85 6.05 -13.00 16.32
C GLN A 85 5.80 -12.27 17.63
N ILE A 86 5.30 -11.03 17.58
CA ILE A 86 4.91 -10.26 18.76
C ILE A 86 3.83 -11.01 19.55
N ALA A 87 2.82 -11.55 18.88
CA ALA A 87 1.73 -12.26 19.54
C ALA A 87 2.17 -13.60 20.19
N ARG A 88 3.10 -14.32 19.54
CA ARG A 88 3.58 -15.64 20.00
C ARG A 88 4.63 -15.56 21.11
N THR A 89 5.21 -14.40 21.33
CA THR A 89 6.33 -14.23 22.26
C THR A 89 5.85 -13.60 23.56
N ASP A 90 6.15 -14.22 24.71
CA ASP A 90 5.84 -13.69 26.05
C ASP A 90 6.97 -12.81 26.61
N ASP A 91 8.20 -12.96 26.11
CA ASP A 91 9.33 -12.12 26.48
C ASP A 91 9.14 -10.67 26.03
N LYS A 92 9.00 -9.77 27.00
CA LYS A 92 8.79 -8.32 26.74
C LYS A 92 9.90 -7.70 25.89
N ARG A 93 11.16 -8.11 26.05
CA ARG A 93 12.29 -7.55 25.29
C ARG A 93 12.19 -7.98 23.83
N LYS A 94 11.96 -9.26 23.56
CA LYS A 94 11.81 -9.76 22.18
C LYS A 94 10.62 -9.12 21.49
N ARG A 95 9.49 -8.98 22.18
CA ARG A 95 8.31 -8.27 21.65
C ARG A 95 8.63 -6.83 21.27
N ALA A 96 9.36 -6.10 22.13
CA ALA A 96 9.78 -4.73 21.84
C ALA A 96 10.69 -4.66 20.63
N TRP A 97 11.63 -5.60 20.47
CA TRP A 97 12.50 -5.66 19.29
C TRP A 97 11.73 -5.90 18.00
N PHE A 98 10.73 -6.79 17.99
CA PHE A 98 9.89 -7.00 16.79
C PHE A 98 9.05 -5.76 16.46
N LEU A 99 8.54 -5.05 17.48
CA LEU A 99 7.86 -3.76 17.25
C LEU A 99 8.82 -2.71 16.66
N VAL A 100 10.01 -2.57 17.25
CA VAL A 100 11.03 -1.64 16.72
C VAL A 100 11.41 -1.99 15.29
N ALA A 101 11.54 -3.27 14.94
CA ALA A 101 11.79 -3.69 13.57
C ALA A 101 10.69 -3.25 12.61
N SER A 102 9.40 -3.41 12.97
CA SER A 102 8.28 -2.91 12.18
C SER A 102 8.32 -1.39 12.04
N LEU A 103 8.58 -0.66 13.14
CA LEU A 103 8.73 0.80 13.11
C LEU A 103 9.86 1.25 12.16
N VAL A 104 11.02 0.61 12.24
CA VAL A 104 12.19 0.95 11.40
C VAL A 104 11.87 0.72 9.92
N VAL A 105 11.25 -0.39 9.56
CA VAL A 105 10.87 -0.68 8.17
C VAL A 105 9.86 0.34 7.66
N ASN A 106 8.78 0.57 8.38
CA ASN A 106 7.69 1.43 7.95
C ASN A 106 8.09 2.92 7.93
N ILE A 107 8.65 3.41 9.03
CA ILE A 107 9.06 4.82 9.15
C ILE A 107 10.28 5.07 8.25
N GLY A 108 11.22 4.13 8.17
CA GLY A 108 12.39 4.24 7.29
C GLY A 108 11.98 4.38 5.82
N MET A 109 11.00 3.58 5.37
CA MET A 109 10.46 3.71 4.02
C MET A 109 9.74 5.05 3.82
N LEU A 110 8.96 5.50 4.79
CA LEU A 110 8.29 6.81 4.74
C LEU A 110 9.30 7.96 4.68
N ILE A 111 10.36 7.90 5.49
CA ILE A 111 11.46 8.88 5.46
C ILE A 111 12.12 8.87 4.08
N TYR A 112 12.45 7.71 3.54
CA TYR A 112 13.13 7.61 2.25
C TYR A 112 12.29 8.22 1.12
N PHE A 113 11.03 7.84 0.97
CA PHE A 113 10.22 8.30 -0.17
C PHE A 113 9.68 9.72 -0.01
N LYS A 114 9.35 10.13 1.20
CA LYS A 114 8.66 11.40 1.44
C LYS A 114 9.57 12.52 1.93
N TYR A 115 10.56 12.18 2.76
CA TYR A 115 11.32 13.18 3.50
C TYR A 115 12.79 13.29 3.10
N THR A 116 13.33 12.44 2.21
CA THR A 116 14.75 12.51 1.79
C THR A 116 15.09 13.87 1.20
N ASN A 117 14.32 14.36 0.24
CA ASN A 117 14.59 15.65 -0.38
C ASN A 117 14.48 16.81 0.63
N PHE A 118 13.55 16.72 1.56
CA PHE A 118 13.39 17.71 2.63
C PHE A 118 14.63 17.77 3.53
N PHE A 119 15.11 16.63 4.02
CA PHE A 119 16.31 16.59 4.86
C PHE A 119 17.58 16.99 4.10
N LEU A 120 17.73 16.53 2.85
CA LEU A 120 18.87 16.91 2.02
C LEU A 120 18.87 18.41 1.72
N GLY A 121 17.72 19.01 1.49
CA GLY A 121 17.57 20.45 1.33
C GLY A 121 18.06 21.22 2.56
N ILE A 122 17.60 20.83 3.77
CA ILE A 122 18.06 21.47 5.02
C ILE A 122 19.58 21.36 5.18
N VAL A 123 20.15 20.16 4.94
CA VAL A 123 21.60 19.96 5.08
C VAL A 123 22.37 20.81 4.06
N SER A 124 21.86 20.93 2.84
CA SER A 124 22.45 21.77 1.78
C SER A 124 22.43 23.25 2.12
N ASP A 125 21.30 23.73 2.65
CA ASP A 125 21.14 25.13 3.09
C ASP A 125 22.11 25.43 4.22
N LEU A 126 22.26 24.55 5.21
CA LEU A 126 23.20 24.69 6.31
C LEU A 126 24.67 24.68 5.82
N ALA A 127 24.95 23.92 4.75
CA ALA A 127 26.29 23.84 4.16
C ALA A 127 26.57 24.95 3.13
N ASN A 128 25.62 25.86 2.88
CA ASN A 128 25.67 26.88 1.82
C ASN A 128 26.02 26.29 0.45
N ARG A 129 25.42 25.13 0.10
CA ARG A 129 25.61 24.46 -1.18
C ARG A 129 24.31 24.43 -1.98
N PRO A 130 24.36 24.55 -3.31
CA PRO A 130 23.16 24.36 -4.12
C PRO A 130 22.66 22.93 -3.96
N PHE A 131 21.34 22.76 -3.84
CA PHE A 131 20.68 21.46 -3.74
C PHE A 131 19.87 21.19 -5.01
N ASP A 132 20.16 20.07 -5.65
CA ASP A 132 19.35 19.53 -6.75
C ASP A 132 18.49 18.38 -6.21
N PRO A 133 17.16 18.52 -6.20
CA PRO A 133 16.27 17.49 -5.64
C PRO A 133 16.40 16.17 -6.38
N LEU A 134 16.51 15.07 -5.63
CA LEU A 134 16.50 13.74 -6.19
C LEU A 134 15.12 13.43 -6.81
N ASN A 135 15.12 12.81 -7.98
CA ASN A 135 13.87 12.38 -8.63
C ASN A 135 13.32 11.11 -7.96
N ILE A 136 12.83 11.24 -6.73
CA ILE A 136 12.23 10.15 -5.96
C ILE A 136 10.72 10.17 -6.20
N PHE A 137 10.21 9.13 -6.86
CA PHE A 137 8.77 8.98 -7.03
C PHE A 137 8.10 8.68 -5.69
N LEU A 138 7.10 9.48 -5.32
CA LEU A 138 6.31 9.27 -4.10
C LEU A 138 5.11 8.37 -4.38
N PRO A 139 5.11 7.10 -3.88
CA PRO A 139 3.97 6.21 -4.06
C PRO A 139 2.69 6.78 -3.45
N VAL A 140 1.59 6.67 -4.16
CA VAL A 140 0.29 7.15 -3.68
C VAL A 140 -0.09 6.39 -2.40
N GLY A 141 -0.54 7.12 -1.39
CA GLY A 141 -1.02 6.54 -0.13
C GLY A 141 0.08 6.02 0.81
N ILE A 142 1.40 6.21 0.52
CA ILE A 142 2.48 5.66 1.35
C ILE A 142 2.34 6.00 2.84
N SER A 143 1.98 7.23 3.17
CA SER A 143 1.79 7.63 4.57
C SER A 143 0.63 6.90 5.21
N PHE A 144 -0.46 6.72 4.47
CA PHE A 144 -1.68 6.12 4.97
C PHE A 144 -1.48 4.64 5.30
N PHE A 145 -0.99 3.85 4.33
CA PHE A 145 -0.78 2.42 4.57
C PHE A 145 0.33 2.16 5.61
N THR A 146 1.35 3.03 5.70
CA THR A 146 2.37 2.96 6.75
C THR A 146 1.74 3.10 8.13
N PHE A 147 0.94 4.14 8.36
CA PHE A 147 0.30 4.33 9.68
C PHE A 147 -0.75 3.27 9.99
N GLN A 148 -1.46 2.79 8.99
CA GLN A 148 -2.43 1.69 9.15
C GLN A 148 -1.74 0.40 9.59
N SER A 149 -0.65 0.03 8.93
CA SER A 149 0.14 -1.15 9.27
C SER A 149 0.77 -1.03 10.66
N LEU A 150 1.30 0.15 11.00
CA LEU A 150 1.85 0.42 12.31
C LEU A 150 0.80 0.37 13.42
N SER A 151 -0.40 0.92 13.20
CA SER A 151 -1.46 0.88 14.21
C SER A 151 -1.84 -0.56 14.54
N TYR A 152 -1.97 -1.42 13.53
CA TYR A 152 -2.22 -2.84 13.72
C TYR A 152 -1.11 -3.53 14.54
N THR A 153 0.16 -3.30 14.19
CA THR A 153 1.30 -3.92 14.90
C THR A 153 1.41 -3.42 16.34
N ILE A 154 1.12 -2.13 16.59
CA ILE A 154 1.10 -1.53 17.93
C ILE A 154 -0.04 -2.12 18.77
N ASP A 155 -1.22 -2.32 18.20
CA ASP A 155 -2.37 -2.89 18.92
C ASP A 155 -2.12 -4.34 19.30
N ILE A 156 -1.47 -5.14 18.46
CA ILE A 156 -1.03 -6.49 18.81
C ILE A 156 0.04 -6.46 19.92
N TYR A 157 1.00 -5.52 19.84
CA TYR A 157 1.99 -5.36 20.91
C TYR A 157 1.33 -5.01 22.25
N ARG A 158 0.30 -4.17 22.25
CA ARG A 158 -0.49 -3.81 23.43
C ARG A 158 -1.44 -4.92 23.89
N ARG A 159 -1.59 -5.98 23.11
CA ARG A 159 -2.56 -7.07 23.33
C ARG A 159 -4.02 -6.60 23.29
N ASN A 160 -4.29 -5.54 22.53
CA ASN A 160 -5.65 -5.03 22.33
C ASN A 160 -6.42 -5.90 21.32
N ILE A 161 -5.72 -6.48 20.34
CA ILE A 161 -6.26 -7.35 19.30
C ILE A 161 -5.39 -8.58 19.13
N GLU A 162 -5.98 -9.64 18.59
CA GLU A 162 -5.26 -10.83 18.15
C GLU A 162 -4.81 -10.67 16.68
N PRO A 163 -3.66 -11.26 16.28
CA PRO A 163 -3.22 -11.22 14.90
C PRO A 163 -4.19 -11.99 13.99
N VAL A 164 -4.47 -11.44 12.83
CA VAL A 164 -5.24 -12.13 11.79
C VAL A 164 -4.57 -13.44 11.40
N LYS A 165 -5.38 -14.46 11.15
CA LYS A 165 -4.88 -15.84 10.90
C LYS A 165 -4.23 -15.95 9.52
N ASP A 166 -4.83 -15.34 8.53
CA ASP A 166 -4.42 -15.45 7.13
C ASP A 166 -3.79 -14.16 6.61
N ILE A 167 -2.69 -14.31 5.88
CA ILE A 167 -2.01 -13.19 5.22
C ILE A 167 -2.93 -12.48 4.20
N SER A 168 -3.88 -13.20 3.60
CA SER A 168 -4.85 -12.61 2.68
C SER A 168 -5.79 -11.62 3.36
N GLU A 169 -6.16 -11.86 4.62
CA GLU A 169 -6.96 -10.92 5.41
C GLU A 169 -6.17 -9.66 5.75
N PHE A 170 -4.90 -9.83 6.12
CA PHE A 170 -4.02 -8.69 6.39
C PHE A 170 -3.70 -7.90 5.13
N ALA A 171 -3.40 -8.60 4.02
CA ALA A 171 -3.18 -7.96 2.73
C ALA A 171 -4.41 -7.16 2.30
N PHE A 172 -5.61 -7.74 2.43
CA PHE A 172 -6.86 -7.02 2.18
C PHE A 172 -6.99 -5.77 3.06
N PHE A 173 -6.73 -5.89 4.37
CA PHE A 173 -6.78 -4.76 5.30
C PHE A 173 -5.87 -3.60 4.87
N VAL A 174 -4.60 -3.88 4.50
CA VAL A 174 -3.62 -2.87 4.15
C VAL A 174 -3.80 -2.34 2.73
N THR A 175 -4.22 -3.19 1.77
CA THR A 175 -4.31 -2.81 0.35
C THR A 175 -5.67 -2.26 -0.06
N PHE A 176 -6.65 -2.21 0.82
CA PHE A 176 -8.01 -1.82 0.45
C PHE A 176 -8.05 -0.42 -0.15
N PHE A 177 -8.28 -0.34 -1.46
CA PHE A 177 -8.12 0.86 -2.27
C PHE A 177 -9.01 2.06 -1.91
N PRO A 178 -10.22 1.91 -1.35
CA PRO A 178 -11.05 3.05 -0.97
C PRO A 178 -10.57 3.85 0.24
N GLN A 179 -9.50 3.42 0.87
CA GLN A 179 -8.94 4.09 2.05
C GLN A 179 -8.02 5.25 1.70
#